data_cd51e7ba7ae32fc0e22449d890348926
#
_entry.id   cd51e7ba7ae32fc0e22449d890348926
#
_cell.length_a   1.000
_cell.length_b   1.000
_cell.length_c   1.000
_cell.angle_alpha   90.00
_cell.angle_beta   90.00
_cell.angle_gamma   90.00
#
_symmetry.space_group_name_H-M   'P 1'
#
loop_
_entity.id
_entity.type
_entity.pdbx_description
1 polymer ?
#
loop_
_entity_poly.entity_id
_entity_poly.type
_entity_poly.pdbx_seq_one_letter_code
_entity_poly.pdbx_strand_id
1 'polypeptide(L)'
;MYKHIILSRFGGLGDMVIMSPLLKGIKTLYPDIKLTVVGNTNAKQLMEAYPFVDEYLTFDKTKKSSWNLIKKLWRSDVVYLMDTLYRVSIIYALACIKKCVGLPHKRKFWLTDNLEIESWMNHAFEPVVYAHFLKEATGIDVTTLPNWDTFVYPDARDVDKQHVKELLASLQGKDYIVSSLETGGHAKNWPKEHWQILFNELRKMGKFVVLIGQASQSYIDINLPDNVIDLRGKTNLLEVGEIIKNAELAINGCSFPVHVANAVNTPVIGLYGSQPVWRGAPQRIYKAIISPVKCAGCNLLFNGPGWCEKPVCMKQITPVEVMKCVKQFYDEGKPLGMYKLVTGK
;
A
#
# COMPACT_ATOMS: atom_id res chain seq x y z
N MET A 1 -25.51 -11.36 -14.80
CA MET A 1 -24.78 -10.36 -13.99
C MET A 1 -24.57 -10.95 -12.61
N TYR A 2 -23.37 -10.81 -12.00
CA TYR A 2 -23.09 -11.32 -10.66
C TYR A 2 -23.84 -10.48 -9.60
N LYS A 3 -24.32 -11.14 -8.55
CA LYS A 3 -24.93 -10.49 -7.38
C LYS A 3 -23.93 -10.34 -6.24
N HIS A 4 -22.92 -11.22 -6.17
CA HIS A 4 -21.90 -11.23 -5.13
C HIS A 4 -20.52 -11.50 -5.71
N ILE A 5 -19.63 -10.53 -5.55
CA ILE A 5 -18.23 -10.63 -5.97
C ILE A 5 -17.33 -10.63 -4.73
N ILE A 6 -16.35 -11.50 -4.73
CA ILE A 6 -15.35 -11.60 -3.68
C ILE A 6 -13.98 -11.28 -4.27
N LEU A 7 -13.27 -10.33 -3.65
CA LEU A 7 -11.85 -10.11 -3.90
C LEU A 7 -11.03 -10.68 -2.74
N SER A 8 -10.12 -11.58 -3.04
CA SER A 8 -9.28 -12.24 -2.04
C SER A 8 -7.85 -11.76 -2.15
N ARG A 9 -7.35 -11.02 -1.12
CA ARG A 9 -6.00 -10.46 -1.11
C ARG A 9 -5.38 -10.54 0.29
N PHE A 10 -4.26 -11.25 0.42
CA PHE A 10 -3.49 -11.43 1.65
C PHE A 10 -2.14 -10.69 1.63
N GLY A 11 -2.10 -9.58 0.94
CA GLY A 11 -0.94 -8.69 0.88
C GLY A 11 -0.74 -7.83 2.13
N GLY A 12 0.23 -6.92 2.09
CA GLY A 12 0.44 -5.90 3.11
C GLY A 12 -0.63 -4.79 3.06
N LEU A 13 -0.59 -3.86 4.02
CA LEU A 13 -1.49 -2.70 4.05
C LEU A 13 -1.39 -1.84 2.78
N GLY A 14 -0.18 -1.74 2.21
CA GLY A 14 0.03 -1.02 0.94
C GLY A 14 -0.75 -1.63 -0.22
N ASP A 15 -0.81 -2.96 -0.29
CA ASP A 15 -1.57 -3.68 -1.32
C ASP A 15 -3.08 -3.37 -1.24
N MET A 16 -3.60 -3.13 -0.02
CA MET A 16 -5.01 -2.76 0.18
C MET A 16 -5.31 -1.37 -0.39
N VAL A 17 -4.38 -0.42 -0.24
CA VAL A 17 -4.51 0.91 -0.84
C VAL A 17 -4.39 0.83 -2.36
N ILE A 18 -3.42 0.06 -2.87
CA ILE A 18 -3.22 -0.18 -4.31
C ILE A 18 -4.48 -0.81 -4.96
N MET A 19 -5.21 -1.65 -4.22
CA MET A 19 -6.44 -2.28 -4.68
C MET A 19 -7.66 -1.33 -4.65
N SER A 20 -7.61 -0.21 -3.93
CA SER A 20 -8.75 0.68 -3.74
C SER A 20 -9.42 1.18 -5.03
N PRO A 21 -8.70 1.45 -6.15
CA PRO A 21 -9.32 1.82 -7.42
C PRO A 21 -10.28 0.76 -7.96
N LEU A 22 -9.91 -0.52 -7.83
CA LEU A 22 -10.76 -1.63 -8.29
C LEU A 22 -12.04 -1.70 -7.48
N LEU A 23 -11.93 -1.62 -6.16
CA LEU A 23 -13.07 -1.65 -5.24
C LEU A 23 -14.05 -0.52 -5.56
N LYS A 24 -13.54 0.71 -5.68
CA LYS A 24 -14.32 1.88 -6.08
C LYS A 24 -14.93 1.70 -7.46
N GLY A 25 -14.15 1.24 -8.44
CA GLY A 25 -14.59 1.04 -9.82
C GLY A 25 -15.73 0.04 -9.94
N ILE A 26 -15.66 -1.10 -9.25
CA ILE A 26 -16.73 -2.10 -9.22
C ILE A 26 -18.04 -1.47 -8.71
N LYS A 27 -17.99 -0.77 -7.58
CA LYS A 27 -19.20 -0.16 -6.98
C LYS A 27 -19.71 1.05 -7.76
N THR A 28 -18.85 1.75 -8.50
CA THR A 28 -19.28 2.83 -9.40
C THR A 28 -20.04 2.28 -10.60
N LEU A 29 -19.56 1.20 -11.21
CA LEU A 29 -20.22 0.58 -12.37
C LEU A 29 -21.45 -0.24 -11.98
N TYR A 30 -21.43 -0.86 -10.80
CA TYR A 30 -22.46 -1.80 -10.34
C TYR A 30 -22.75 -1.58 -8.85
N PRO A 31 -23.51 -0.54 -8.47
CA PRO A 31 -23.78 -0.20 -7.07
C PRO A 31 -24.42 -1.32 -6.25
N ASP A 32 -25.29 -2.11 -6.90
CA ASP A 32 -26.07 -3.16 -6.24
C ASP A 32 -25.32 -4.49 -6.04
N ILE A 33 -24.12 -4.63 -6.60
CA ILE A 33 -23.30 -5.82 -6.37
C ILE A 33 -22.81 -5.82 -4.91
N LYS A 34 -23.06 -6.93 -4.20
CA LYS A 34 -22.39 -7.16 -2.91
C LYS A 34 -20.90 -7.40 -3.16
N LEU A 35 -20.04 -6.53 -2.62
CA LEU A 35 -18.59 -6.63 -2.70
C LEU A 35 -18.00 -7.04 -1.36
N THR A 36 -17.53 -8.27 -1.26
CA THR A 36 -16.82 -8.80 -0.10
C THR A 36 -15.32 -8.84 -0.37
N VAL A 37 -14.53 -8.39 0.58
CA VAL A 37 -13.06 -8.54 0.54
C VAL A 37 -12.63 -9.53 1.60
N VAL A 38 -11.75 -10.46 1.25
CA VAL A 38 -11.16 -11.44 2.19
C VAL A 38 -9.67 -11.20 2.30
N GLY A 39 -9.16 -11.07 3.52
CA GLY A 39 -7.74 -10.78 3.72
C GLY A 39 -7.23 -10.95 5.15
N ASN A 40 -6.10 -10.30 5.45
CA ASN A 40 -5.44 -10.36 6.74
C ASN A 40 -6.16 -9.53 7.82
N THR A 41 -6.02 -9.95 9.08
CA THR A 41 -6.63 -9.26 10.23
C THR A 41 -6.13 -7.82 10.40
N ASN A 42 -4.87 -7.55 10.10
CA ASN A 42 -4.29 -6.21 10.24
C ASN A 42 -4.90 -5.15 9.30
N ALA A 43 -5.52 -5.58 8.19
CA ALA A 43 -6.17 -4.67 7.24
C ALA A 43 -7.66 -4.41 7.59
N LYS A 44 -8.20 -5.06 8.61
CA LYS A 44 -9.64 -5.02 8.91
C LYS A 44 -10.16 -3.59 9.08
N GLN A 45 -9.54 -2.80 9.94
CA GLN A 45 -9.96 -1.42 10.20
C GLN A 45 -10.00 -0.57 8.92
N LEU A 46 -8.97 -0.69 8.09
CA LEU A 46 -8.88 0.04 6.82
C LEU A 46 -9.99 -0.38 5.86
N MET A 47 -10.16 -1.70 5.70
CA MET A 47 -11.09 -2.23 4.70
C MET A 47 -12.55 -2.02 5.08
N GLU A 48 -12.89 -2.10 6.36
CA GLU A 48 -14.24 -1.79 6.87
C GLU A 48 -14.57 -0.28 6.80
N ALA A 49 -13.58 0.58 6.69
CA ALA A 49 -13.78 2.01 6.55
C ALA A 49 -14.02 2.47 5.10
N TYR A 50 -13.76 1.64 4.10
CA TYR A 50 -14.06 1.97 2.71
C TYR A 50 -15.56 1.88 2.44
N PRO A 51 -16.21 2.97 1.95
CA PRO A 51 -17.66 2.98 1.73
C PRO A 51 -18.14 2.06 0.59
N PHE A 52 -17.21 1.54 -0.19
CA PHE A 52 -17.46 0.63 -1.30
C PHE A 52 -17.15 -0.84 -0.98
N VAL A 53 -16.84 -1.17 0.26
CA VAL A 53 -16.69 -2.56 0.74
C VAL A 53 -17.89 -2.90 1.61
N ASP A 54 -18.75 -3.82 1.15
CA ASP A 54 -19.94 -4.19 1.90
C ASP A 54 -19.62 -5.13 3.07
N GLU A 55 -18.58 -5.96 2.93
CA GLU A 55 -18.15 -6.87 4.00
C GLU A 55 -16.65 -7.17 3.90
N TYR A 56 -15.94 -7.10 5.02
CA TYR A 56 -14.57 -7.58 5.11
C TYR A 56 -14.48 -8.82 5.99
N LEU A 57 -13.92 -9.91 5.46
CA LEU A 57 -13.73 -11.17 6.16
C LEU A 57 -12.25 -11.47 6.37
N THR A 58 -11.90 -11.78 7.60
CA THR A 58 -10.53 -12.12 7.95
C THR A 58 -10.29 -13.63 7.91
N PHE A 59 -9.08 -14.02 7.53
CA PHE A 59 -8.62 -15.39 7.60
C PHE A 59 -7.30 -15.49 8.36
N ASP A 60 -7.33 -16.12 9.54
CA ASP A 60 -6.21 -16.30 10.47
C ASP A 60 -5.62 -17.72 10.44
N LYS A 61 -6.00 -18.53 9.45
CA LYS A 61 -5.59 -19.93 9.24
C LYS A 61 -6.12 -20.91 10.30
N THR A 62 -7.00 -20.50 11.22
CA THR A 62 -7.66 -21.39 12.17
C THR A 62 -8.81 -22.16 11.50
N LYS A 63 -9.21 -23.30 12.12
CA LYS A 63 -10.40 -24.05 11.68
C LYS A 63 -11.66 -23.19 11.79
N LYS A 64 -11.77 -22.38 12.87
CA LYS A 64 -12.92 -21.49 13.10
C LYS A 64 -13.07 -20.45 11.98
N SER A 65 -11.98 -19.78 11.59
CA SER A 65 -12.01 -18.80 10.50
C SER A 65 -12.30 -19.47 9.15
N SER A 66 -11.79 -20.67 8.89
CA SER A 66 -12.10 -21.44 7.69
C SER A 66 -13.61 -21.76 7.59
N TRP A 67 -14.23 -22.28 8.66
CA TRP A 67 -15.66 -22.56 8.69
C TRP A 67 -16.51 -21.29 8.55
N ASN A 68 -16.08 -20.20 9.16
CA ASN A 68 -16.75 -18.92 9.01
C ASN A 68 -16.75 -18.45 7.55
N LEU A 69 -15.61 -18.53 6.86
CA LEU A 69 -15.53 -18.20 5.44
C LEU A 69 -16.43 -19.10 4.59
N ILE A 70 -16.41 -20.43 4.79
CA ILE A 70 -17.27 -21.36 4.07
C ILE A 70 -18.75 -20.96 4.22
N LYS A 71 -19.20 -20.70 5.46
CA LYS A 71 -20.59 -20.32 5.72
C LYS A 71 -20.98 -18.98 5.08
N LYS A 72 -20.13 -17.96 5.27
CA LYS A 72 -20.38 -16.59 4.80
C LYS A 72 -20.38 -16.47 3.28
N LEU A 73 -19.54 -17.27 2.63
CA LEU A 73 -19.34 -17.21 1.19
C LEU A 73 -20.08 -18.33 0.43
N TRP A 74 -20.94 -19.08 1.13
CA TRP A 74 -21.65 -20.20 0.53
C TRP A 74 -22.42 -19.83 -0.72
N ARG A 75 -22.09 -20.50 -1.84
CA ARG A 75 -22.69 -20.32 -3.16
C ARG A 75 -22.62 -18.89 -3.72
N SER A 76 -21.63 -18.09 -3.31
CA SER A 76 -21.34 -16.81 -3.93
C SER A 76 -21.07 -16.97 -5.43
N ASP A 77 -21.18 -15.89 -6.20
CA ASP A 77 -21.10 -15.99 -7.66
C ASP A 77 -19.67 -16.15 -8.14
N VAL A 78 -18.77 -15.27 -7.72
CA VAL A 78 -17.38 -15.29 -8.19
C VAL A 78 -16.40 -14.82 -7.10
N VAL A 79 -15.23 -15.46 -7.05
CA VAL A 79 -14.06 -14.96 -6.32
C VAL A 79 -12.90 -14.77 -7.28
N TYR A 80 -12.32 -13.56 -7.24
CA TYR A 80 -11.04 -13.28 -7.84
C TYR A 80 -9.93 -13.35 -6.76
N LEU A 81 -9.04 -14.34 -6.90
CA LEU A 81 -7.93 -14.59 -6.00
C LEU A 81 -6.69 -13.84 -6.51
N MET A 82 -6.40 -12.70 -5.90
CA MET A 82 -5.32 -11.77 -6.27
C MET A 82 -3.94 -12.20 -5.77
N ASP A 83 -3.86 -13.28 -5.01
CA ASP A 83 -2.61 -13.89 -4.50
C ASP A 83 -2.56 -15.39 -4.81
N THR A 84 -1.51 -16.07 -4.37
CA THR A 84 -1.28 -17.51 -4.61
C THR A 84 -1.48 -18.37 -3.37
N LEU A 85 -2.22 -17.90 -2.36
CA LEU A 85 -2.42 -18.63 -1.10
C LEU A 85 -3.28 -19.89 -1.29
N TYR A 86 -2.64 -21.05 -1.21
CA TYR A 86 -3.25 -22.36 -1.50
C TYR A 86 -4.46 -22.69 -0.62
N ARG A 87 -4.37 -22.44 0.69
CA ARG A 87 -5.43 -22.83 1.66
C ARG A 87 -6.79 -22.18 1.38
N VAL A 88 -6.80 -20.91 0.96
CA VAL A 88 -8.07 -20.22 0.70
C VAL A 88 -8.76 -20.75 -0.56
N SER A 89 -8.01 -21.25 -1.54
CA SER A 89 -8.60 -21.89 -2.73
C SER A 89 -9.45 -23.09 -2.36
N ILE A 90 -8.97 -23.93 -1.43
CA ILE A 90 -9.72 -25.08 -0.90
C ILE A 90 -11.00 -24.60 -0.19
N ILE A 91 -10.89 -23.57 0.65
CA ILE A 91 -12.03 -22.99 1.38
C ILE A 91 -13.11 -22.50 0.41
N TYR A 92 -12.72 -21.82 -0.67
CA TYR A 92 -13.65 -21.32 -1.68
C TYR A 92 -14.30 -22.43 -2.48
N ALA A 93 -13.57 -23.49 -2.81
CA ALA A 93 -14.13 -24.69 -3.42
C ALA A 93 -15.15 -25.37 -2.49
N LEU A 94 -14.82 -25.53 -1.20
CA LEU A 94 -15.74 -26.07 -0.19
C LEU A 94 -16.95 -25.17 0.07
N ALA A 95 -16.83 -23.85 -0.12
CA ALA A 95 -17.95 -22.91 -0.08
C ALA A 95 -18.85 -22.99 -1.33
N CYS A 96 -18.55 -23.87 -2.27
CA CYS A 96 -19.28 -24.03 -3.52
C CYS A 96 -19.46 -22.72 -4.29
N ILE A 97 -18.45 -21.86 -4.29
CA ILE A 97 -18.44 -20.63 -5.08
C ILE A 97 -18.50 -21.01 -6.56
N LYS A 98 -19.42 -20.40 -7.33
CA LYS A 98 -19.67 -20.82 -8.71
C LYS A 98 -18.48 -20.64 -9.62
N LYS A 99 -17.70 -19.54 -9.42
CA LYS A 99 -16.51 -19.24 -10.21
C LYS A 99 -15.35 -18.83 -9.31
N CYS A 100 -14.27 -19.62 -9.32
CA CYS A 100 -13.04 -19.37 -8.57
C CYS A 100 -11.92 -19.09 -9.55
N VAL A 101 -11.49 -17.82 -9.68
CA VAL A 101 -10.53 -17.37 -10.69
C VAL A 101 -9.24 -16.87 -10.04
N GLY A 102 -8.11 -17.31 -10.55
CA GLY A 102 -6.81 -16.86 -10.05
C GLY A 102 -5.63 -17.50 -10.76
N LEU A 103 -4.42 -17.11 -10.36
CA LEU A 103 -3.20 -17.73 -10.89
C LEU A 103 -3.12 -19.20 -10.47
N PRO A 104 -2.83 -20.13 -11.39
CA PRO A 104 -2.89 -21.58 -11.11
C PRO A 104 -1.88 -22.02 -10.05
N HIS A 105 -0.64 -21.58 -10.13
CA HIS A 105 0.45 -21.97 -9.24
C HIS A 105 0.21 -23.42 -8.73
N LYS A 106 0.42 -23.76 -7.48
CA LYS A 106 0.16 -25.12 -6.92
C LYS A 106 -1.32 -25.44 -6.66
N ARG A 107 -2.28 -24.63 -7.15
CA ARG A 107 -3.72 -24.68 -6.81
C ARG A 107 -4.66 -24.83 -8.01
N LYS A 108 -4.14 -25.10 -9.19
CA LYS A 108 -4.94 -25.27 -10.43
C LYS A 108 -6.21 -26.11 -10.23
N PHE A 109 -6.09 -27.18 -9.46
CA PHE A 109 -7.19 -28.13 -9.20
C PHE A 109 -8.38 -27.50 -8.41
N TRP A 110 -8.16 -26.40 -7.68
CA TRP A 110 -9.16 -25.75 -6.84
C TRP A 110 -9.75 -24.49 -7.48
N LEU A 111 -9.33 -24.19 -8.71
CA LEU A 111 -9.85 -23.07 -9.49
C LEU A 111 -10.78 -23.58 -10.57
N THR A 112 -11.82 -22.81 -10.88
CA THR A 112 -12.67 -23.07 -12.07
C THR A 112 -12.00 -22.53 -13.32
N ASP A 113 -11.33 -21.37 -13.20
CA ASP A 113 -10.65 -20.68 -14.30
C ASP A 113 -9.27 -20.23 -13.86
N ASN A 114 -8.28 -20.42 -14.73
CA ASN A 114 -6.91 -20.03 -14.48
C ASN A 114 -6.58 -18.74 -15.23
N LEU A 115 -5.99 -17.79 -14.53
CA LEU A 115 -5.40 -16.61 -15.12
C LEU A 115 -3.98 -16.92 -15.63
N GLU A 116 -3.57 -16.26 -16.69
CA GLU A 116 -2.24 -16.41 -17.25
C GLU A 116 -1.39 -15.14 -17.02
N ILE A 117 -0.11 -15.33 -16.71
CA ILE A 117 0.83 -14.23 -16.53
C ILE A 117 1.44 -13.91 -17.88
N GLU A 118 1.16 -12.74 -18.41
CA GLU A 118 1.77 -12.22 -19.61
C GLU A 118 3.07 -11.44 -19.29
N SER A 119 4.01 -11.43 -20.23
CA SER A 119 5.34 -10.83 -20.04
C SER A 119 5.30 -9.34 -19.63
N TRP A 120 4.36 -8.56 -20.19
CA TRP A 120 4.19 -7.14 -19.90
C TRP A 120 3.82 -6.85 -18.44
N MET A 121 3.16 -7.78 -17.75
CA MET A 121 2.66 -7.60 -16.39
C MET A 121 3.78 -7.38 -15.36
N ASN A 122 4.98 -7.91 -15.62
CA ASN A 122 6.14 -7.70 -14.75
C ASN A 122 6.67 -6.26 -14.80
N HIS A 123 6.33 -5.51 -15.84
CA HIS A 123 6.79 -4.15 -16.08
C HIS A 123 5.65 -3.13 -16.05
N ALA A 124 4.47 -3.55 -15.61
CA ALA A 124 3.28 -2.72 -15.55
C ALA A 124 3.02 -2.15 -14.15
N PHE A 125 2.24 -1.09 -14.09
CA PHE A 125 1.68 -0.56 -12.86
C PHE A 125 0.70 -1.58 -12.26
N GLU A 126 0.86 -1.91 -11.00
CA GLU A 126 0.15 -3.02 -10.35
C GLU A 126 -1.40 -2.93 -10.44
N PRO A 127 -2.03 -1.75 -10.29
CA PRO A 127 -3.47 -1.60 -10.52
C PRO A 127 -3.94 -1.98 -11.94
N VAL A 128 -3.10 -1.75 -12.97
CA VAL A 128 -3.43 -2.13 -14.36
C VAL A 128 -3.49 -3.65 -14.50
N VAL A 129 -2.53 -4.35 -13.89
CA VAL A 129 -2.53 -5.83 -13.87
C VAL A 129 -3.75 -6.36 -13.12
N TYR A 130 -4.08 -5.75 -11.99
CA TYR A 130 -5.27 -6.16 -11.23
C TYR A 130 -6.57 -5.89 -11.97
N ALA A 131 -6.68 -4.76 -12.68
CA ALA A 131 -7.86 -4.44 -13.50
C ALA A 131 -8.02 -5.41 -14.69
N HIS A 132 -6.91 -5.78 -15.35
CA HIS A 132 -6.90 -6.77 -16.40
C HIS A 132 -7.44 -8.13 -15.88
N PHE A 133 -6.88 -8.63 -14.81
CA PHE A 133 -7.35 -9.89 -14.20
C PHE A 133 -8.78 -9.81 -13.65
N LEU A 134 -9.19 -8.65 -13.11
CA LEU A 134 -10.58 -8.44 -12.70
C LEU A 134 -11.53 -8.60 -13.89
N LYS A 135 -11.18 -7.99 -15.04
CA LYS A 135 -11.95 -8.09 -16.28
C LYS A 135 -12.05 -9.55 -16.75
N GLU A 136 -10.96 -10.29 -16.76
CA GLU A 136 -10.96 -11.72 -17.10
C GLU A 136 -11.80 -12.56 -16.11
N ALA A 137 -11.66 -12.29 -14.81
CA ALA A 137 -12.39 -13.03 -13.79
C ALA A 137 -13.88 -12.77 -13.80
N THR A 138 -14.30 -11.53 -14.01
CA THR A 138 -15.68 -11.08 -13.77
C THR A 138 -16.38 -10.47 -14.99
N GLY A 139 -15.65 -10.12 -16.04
CA GLY A 139 -16.16 -9.32 -17.16
C GLY A 139 -16.30 -7.82 -16.85
N ILE A 140 -15.98 -7.38 -15.61
CA ILE A 140 -16.07 -5.98 -15.21
C ILE A 140 -14.80 -5.24 -15.61
N ASP A 141 -14.95 -4.23 -16.44
CA ASP A 141 -13.86 -3.38 -16.91
C ASP A 141 -13.89 -2.01 -16.23
N VAL A 142 -13.18 -1.88 -15.11
CA VAL A 142 -13.09 -0.62 -14.37
C VAL A 142 -12.28 0.45 -15.11
N THR A 143 -11.51 0.05 -16.12
CA THR A 143 -10.66 0.98 -16.90
C THR A 143 -11.46 1.92 -17.81
N THR A 144 -12.74 1.64 -17.98
CA THR A 144 -13.69 2.49 -18.72
C THR A 144 -14.07 3.77 -17.95
N LEU A 145 -13.81 3.81 -16.65
CA LEU A 145 -14.10 4.98 -15.82
C LEU A 145 -12.98 6.03 -15.94
N PRO A 146 -13.30 7.33 -15.94
CA PRO A 146 -12.29 8.37 -15.89
C PRO A 146 -11.51 8.32 -14.58
N ASN A 147 -10.18 8.47 -14.66
CA ASN A 147 -9.27 8.42 -13.49
C ASN A 147 -9.47 7.17 -12.60
N TRP A 148 -9.80 6.05 -13.23
CA TRP A 148 -10.11 4.79 -12.56
C TRP A 148 -8.98 4.29 -11.65
N ASP A 149 -7.74 4.60 -11.97
CA ASP A 149 -6.52 4.17 -11.30
C ASP A 149 -6.11 5.06 -10.10
N THR A 150 -6.95 6.06 -9.76
CA THR A 150 -6.71 6.94 -8.62
C THR A 150 -6.91 6.20 -7.30
N PHE A 151 -5.87 6.17 -6.47
CA PHE A 151 -5.93 5.59 -5.14
C PHE A 151 -6.90 6.36 -4.25
N VAL A 152 -7.59 5.63 -3.38
CA VAL A 152 -8.51 6.20 -2.39
C VAL A 152 -8.08 5.74 -1.01
N TYR A 153 -8.19 6.63 -0.05
CA TYR A 153 -8.04 6.31 1.38
C TYR A 153 -9.28 6.80 2.13
N PRO A 154 -9.82 6.03 3.09
CA PRO A 154 -11.02 6.46 3.80
C PRO A 154 -10.70 7.65 4.71
N ASP A 155 -11.66 8.57 4.81
CA ASP A 155 -11.54 9.70 5.73
C ASP A 155 -11.55 9.21 7.19
N ALA A 156 -10.75 9.89 8.01
CA ALA A 156 -10.76 9.69 9.45
C ALA A 156 -12.11 10.15 10.05
N ARG A 157 -12.59 9.42 11.05
CA ARG A 157 -13.78 9.81 11.81
C ARG A 157 -13.47 11.04 12.70
N ASP A 158 -14.47 11.73 13.15
CA ASP A 158 -14.24 12.93 13.98
C ASP A 158 -13.47 12.63 15.27
N VAL A 159 -13.70 11.47 15.89
CA VAL A 159 -12.92 11.02 17.05
C VAL A 159 -11.44 10.78 16.70
N ASP A 160 -11.14 10.23 15.52
CA ASP A 160 -9.77 10.01 15.05
C ASP A 160 -9.10 11.37 14.78
N LYS A 161 -9.79 12.31 14.12
CA LYS A 161 -9.28 13.68 13.87
C LYS A 161 -9.00 14.43 15.16
N GLN A 162 -9.86 14.29 16.16
CA GLN A 162 -9.66 14.92 17.47
C GLN A 162 -8.43 14.35 18.17
N HIS A 163 -8.26 13.04 18.18
CA HIS A 163 -7.09 12.38 18.76
C HIS A 163 -5.80 12.80 18.03
N VAL A 164 -5.81 12.89 16.69
CA VAL A 164 -4.65 13.39 15.92
C VAL A 164 -4.28 14.81 16.34
N LYS A 165 -5.25 15.71 16.55
CA LYS A 165 -4.97 17.08 17.04
C LYS A 165 -4.31 17.06 18.40
N GLU A 166 -4.73 16.20 19.31
CA GLU A 166 -4.11 16.02 20.63
C GLU A 166 -2.68 15.51 20.52
N LEU A 167 -2.43 14.48 19.70
CA LEU A 167 -1.10 13.94 19.45
C LEU A 167 -0.12 14.96 18.86
N LEU A 168 -0.62 15.88 18.03
CA LEU A 168 0.16 16.91 17.35
C LEU A 168 0.14 18.27 18.07
N ALA A 169 -0.43 18.37 19.27
CA ALA A 169 -0.60 19.64 20.00
C ALA A 169 0.74 20.37 20.24
N SER A 170 1.84 19.64 20.43
CA SER A 170 3.18 20.20 20.62
C SER A 170 3.72 20.94 19.39
N LEU A 171 3.17 20.69 18.19
CA LEU A 171 3.52 21.43 16.97
C LEU A 171 2.94 22.84 16.95
N GLN A 172 1.93 23.14 17.75
CA GLN A 172 1.28 24.47 17.78
C GLN A 172 0.84 24.95 16.38
N GLY A 173 0.37 24.05 15.53
CA GLY A 173 -0.05 24.34 14.14
C GLY A 173 1.08 24.52 13.13
N LYS A 174 2.33 24.22 13.50
CA LYS A 174 3.45 24.24 12.54
C LYS A 174 3.37 23.09 11.55
N ASP A 175 3.82 23.35 10.34
CA ASP A 175 3.98 22.34 9.30
C ASP A 175 4.97 21.24 9.72
N TYR A 176 4.75 20.02 9.23
CA TYR A 176 5.61 18.88 9.51
C TYR A 176 5.79 17.95 8.31
N ILE A 177 6.89 17.22 8.33
CA ILE A 177 7.20 16.13 7.42
C ILE A 177 6.80 14.82 8.09
N VAL A 178 6.14 13.92 7.37
CA VAL A 178 5.80 12.59 7.90
C VAL A 178 6.75 11.52 7.38
N SER A 179 7.21 10.63 8.26
CA SER A 179 8.09 9.52 7.91
C SER A 179 7.71 8.23 8.64
N SER A 180 8.04 7.09 8.02
CA SER A 180 7.98 5.77 8.64
C SER A 180 9.34 5.08 8.44
N LEU A 181 9.94 4.64 9.53
CA LEU A 181 11.29 4.06 9.50
C LEU A 181 11.33 2.68 8.87
N GLU A 182 10.24 1.92 9.02
CA GLU A 182 10.16 0.52 8.64
C GLU A 182 9.17 0.27 7.51
N THR A 183 9.46 -0.79 6.79
CA THR A 183 8.61 -1.33 5.72
C THR A 183 8.29 -2.79 6.02
N GLY A 184 7.35 -3.38 5.32
CA GLY A 184 7.02 -4.81 5.45
C GLY A 184 8.13 -5.79 5.01
N GLY A 185 9.33 -5.31 4.66
CA GLY A 185 10.44 -6.18 4.24
C GLY A 185 11.80 -5.54 4.48
N HIS A 186 12.71 -6.24 5.15
CA HIS A 186 14.03 -5.73 5.55
C HIS A 186 14.85 -5.16 4.38
N ALA A 187 14.72 -5.74 3.17
CA ALA A 187 15.40 -5.25 1.96
C ALA A 187 14.93 -3.88 1.46
N LYS A 188 13.85 -3.34 2.04
CA LYS A 188 13.28 -2.02 1.71
C LYS A 188 13.54 -1.00 2.82
N ASN A 189 14.14 -1.39 3.94
CA ASN A 189 14.39 -0.53 5.07
C ASN A 189 15.64 0.33 4.83
N TRP A 190 15.48 1.63 4.98
CA TRP A 190 16.59 2.56 4.94
C TRP A 190 17.37 2.49 6.27
N PRO A 191 18.72 2.55 6.27
CA PRO A 191 19.50 2.42 7.49
C PRO A 191 19.11 3.44 8.57
N LYS A 192 19.12 3.03 9.84
CA LYS A 192 18.78 3.92 10.96
C LYS A 192 19.73 5.12 11.05
N GLU A 193 20.99 4.92 10.74
CA GLU A 193 22.02 5.97 10.71
C GLU A 193 21.68 7.03 9.66
N HIS A 194 21.14 6.62 8.50
CA HIS A 194 20.71 7.54 7.46
C HIS A 194 19.48 8.36 7.90
N TRP A 195 18.50 7.72 8.58
CA TRP A 195 17.37 8.42 9.17
C TRP A 195 17.83 9.45 10.22
N GLN A 196 18.77 9.09 11.10
CA GLN A 196 19.31 10.01 12.09
C GLN A 196 19.98 11.25 11.45
N ILE A 197 20.78 11.03 10.41
CA ILE A 197 21.40 12.12 9.66
C ILE A 197 20.32 13.02 9.04
N LEU A 198 19.32 12.44 8.38
CA LEU A 198 18.21 13.17 7.75
C LEU A 198 17.48 14.03 8.80
N PHE A 199 17.09 13.46 9.94
CA PHE A 199 16.35 14.19 10.97
C PHE A 199 17.16 15.35 11.57
N ASN A 200 18.46 15.18 11.77
CA ASN A 200 19.33 16.25 12.20
C ASN A 200 19.47 17.38 11.17
N GLU A 201 19.53 17.04 9.86
CA GLU A 201 19.56 18.06 8.80
C GLU A 201 18.21 18.81 8.69
N LEU A 202 17.09 18.11 8.83
CA LEU A 202 15.77 18.72 8.90
C LEU A 202 15.62 19.65 10.11
N ARG A 203 16.18 19.25 11.27
CA ARG A 203 16.25 20.10 12.47
C ARG A 203 16.98 21.42 12.19
N LYS A 204 18.14 21.37 11.52
CA LYS A 204 18.89 22.56 11.13
C LYS A 204 18.10 23.49 10.22
N MET A 205 17.17 22.95 9.44
CA MET A 205 16.24 23.71 8.60
C MET A 205 15.01 24.20 9.37
N GLY A 206 14.89 23.96 10.67
CA GLY A 206 13.71 24.29 11.47
C GLY A 206 12.46 23.47 11.13
N LYS A 207 12.62 22.28 10.53
CA LYS A 207 11.52 21.41 10.14
C LYS A 207 11.20 20.38 11.20
N PHE A 208 9.89 20.20 11.47
CA PHE A 208 9.40 19.12 12.33
C PHE A 208 9.18 17.83 11.55
N VAL A 209 9.34 16.72 12.25
CA VAL A 209 9.09 15.38 11.69
C VAL A 209 8.12 14.64 12.60
N VAL A 210 7.10 14.02 12.01
CA VAL A 210 6.18 13.10 12.69
C VAL A 210 6.49 11.69 12.24
N LEU A 211 6.89 10.83 13.16
CA LEU A 211 7.10 9.41 12.90
C LEU A 211 5.84 8.62 13.12
N ILE A 212 5.45 7.85 12.11
CA ILE A 212 4.32 6.93 12.14
C ILE A 212 4.79 5.48 11.94
N GLY A 213 3.93 4.52 12.21
CA GLY A 213 4.19 3.10 12.04
C GLY A 213 4.08 2.32 13.33
N GLN A 214 4.57 1.09 13.34
CA GLN A 214 4.61 0.24 14.53
C GLN A 214 5.87 0.54 15.36
N ALA A 215 5.77 0.40 16.69
CA ALA A 215 6.94 0.41 17.56
C ALA A 215 7.64 -0.93 17.43
N SER A 216 8.57 -1.05 16.50
CA SER A 216 9.33 -2.28 16.32
C SER A 216 10.66 -2.24 17.06
N GLN A 217 11.21 -3.42 17.32
CA GLN A 217 12.49 -3.56 17.99
C GLN A 217 13.67 -3.10 17.13
N SER A 218 13.56 -3.11 15.81
CA SER A 218 14.66 -2.81 14.89
C SER A 218 15.15 -1.36 14.94
N TYR A 219 14.29 -0.44 15.37
CA TYR A 219 14.59 0.99 15.47
C TYR A 219 14.29 1.58 16.86
N ILE A 220 14.25 0.72 17.88
CA ILE A 220 13.93 1.16 19.25
C ILE A 220 15.03 2.07 19.82
N ASP A 221 16.28 1.84 19.41
CA ASP A 221 17.48 2.54 19.87
C ASP A 221 17.88 3.72 18.98
N ILE A 222 17.03 4.15 18.04
CA ILE A 222 17.30 5.34 17.24
C ILE A 222 17.25 6.59 18.12
N ASN A 223 18.33 7.37 18.11
CA ASN A 223 18.36 8.63 18.82
C ASN A 223 17.60 9.70 18.01
N LEU A 224 16.45 10.11 18.51
CA LEU A 224 15.59 11.08 17.86
C LEU A 224 15.89 12.48 18.37
N PRO A 225 16.17 13.47 17.49
CA PRO A 225 16.33 14.85 17.89
C PRO A 225 14.99 15.48 18.30
N ASP A 226 15.02 16.63 18.96
CA ASP A 226 13.87 17.32 19.57
C ASP A 226 12.82 17.84 18.57
N ASN A 227 13.15 17.90 17.29
CA ASN A 227 12.20 18.22 16.22
C ASN A 227 11.37 17.01 15.75
N VAL A 228 11.55 15.83 16.36
CA VAL A 228 10.85 14.59 15.97
C VAL A 228 9.80 14.23 16.99
N ILE A 229 8.54 14.12 16.55
CA ILE A 229 7.42 13.62 17.35
C ILE A 229 7.23 12.15 17.02
N ASP A 230 7.49 11.28 17.99
CA ASP A 230 7.36 9.83 17.80
C ASP A 230 5.95 9.33 18.13
N LEU A 231 5.18 9.04 17.09
CA LEU A 231 3.84 8.48 17.18
C LEU A 231 3.79 6.98 16.81
N ARG A 232 4.93 6.31 16.72
CA ARG A 232 4.96 4.87 16.44
C ARG A 232 4.21 4.07 17.51
N GLY A 233 3.30 3.21 17.08
CA GLY A 233 2.44 2.42 17.97
C GLY A 233 1.32 3.20 18.69
N LYS A 234 1.16 4.50 18.42
CA LYS A 234 0.18 5.38 19.09
C LYS A 234 -1.01 5.73 18.21
N THR A 235 -1.03 5.26 16.96
CA THR A 235 -2.06 5.64 15.99
C THR A 235 -2.69 4.41 15.37
N ASN A 236 -3.97 4.52 15.07
CA ASN A 236 -4.69 3.58 14.23
C ASN A 236 -4.53 3.92 12.73
N LEU A 237 -5.06 3.06 11.83
CA LEU A 237 -4.87 3.27 10.39
C LEU A 237 -5.56 4.52 9.85
N LEU A 238 -6.73 4.91 10.38
CA LEU A 238 -7.44 6.11 9.94
C LEU A 238 -6.72 7.38 10.41
N GLU A 239 -6.18 7.37 11.62
CA GLU A 239 -5.34 8.44 12.16
C GLU A 239 -4.04 8.60 11.35
N VAL A 240 -3.43 7.50 10.92
CA VAL A 240 -2.28 7.55 10.00
C VAL A 240 -2.64 8.28 8.71
N GLY A 241 -3.82 8.01 8.13
CA GLY A 241 -4.31 8.73 6.96
C GLY A 241 -4.45 10.22 7.20
N GLU A 242 -5.03 10.61 8.33
CA GLU A 242 -5.22 12.02 8.72
C GLU A 242 -3.89 12.74 8.96
N ILE A 243 -2.93 12.08 9.63
CA ILE A 243 -1.58 12.63 9.83
C ILE A 243 -0.88 12.84 8.48
N ILE A 244 -0.95 11.88 7.57
CA ILE A 244 -0.32 12.01 6.25
C ILE A 244 -1.01 13.11 5.43
N LYS A 245 -2.34 13.21 5.47
CA LYS A 245 -3.15 14.20 4.74
C LYS A 245 -2.77 15.64 5.11
N ASN A 246 -2.44 15.87 6.38
CA ASN A 246 -2.09 17.19 6.91
C ASN A 246 -0.58 17.48 6.90
N ALA A 247 0.26 16.55 6.46
CA ALA A 247 1.70 16.76 6.32
C ALA A 247 2.03 17.57 5.06
N GLU A 248 3.04 18.45 5.15
CA GLU A 248 3.54 19.19 3.98
C GLU A 248 4.31 18.31 3.00
N LEU A 249 4.93 17.24 3.50
CA LEU A 249 5.76 16.32 2.73
C LEU A 249 5.82 14.96 3.43
N ALA A 250 5.81 13.87 2.66
CA ALA A 250 6.10 12.54 3.15
C ALA A 250 7.47 12.08 2.62
N ILE A 251 8.33 11.54 3.50
CA ILE A 251 9.62 10.94 3.12
C ILE A 251 9.61 9.50 3.61
N ASN A 252 9.51 8.54 2.69
CA ASN A 252 9.33 7.14 3.06
C ASN A 252 10.01 6.16 2.08
N GLY A 253 10.42 5.01 2.60
CA GLY A 253 10.67 3.84 1.76
C GLY A 253 9.39 3.35 1.09
N CYS A 254 9.53 2.56 0.00
CA CYS A 254 8.38 2.01 -0.74
C CYS A 254 7.54 1.07 0.15
N SER A 255 6.51 1.62 0.78
CA SER A 255 5.63 0.93 1.73
C SER A 255 4.28 1.62 1.86
N PHE A 256 3.42 1.14 2.74
CA PHE A 256 2.07 1.65 2.97
C PHE A 256 1.95 3.19 3.02
N PRO A 257 2.77 3.96 3.78
CA PRO A 257 2.62 5.41 3.83
C PRO A 257 2.78 6.14 2.49
N VAL A 258 3.59 5.59 1.57
CA VAL A 258 3.75 6.14 0.21
C VAL A 258 2.44 6.06 -0.58
N HIS A 259 1.72 4.95 -0.45
CA HIS A 259 0.43 4.75 -1.13
C HIS A 259 -0.68 5.60 -0.49
N VAL A 260 -0.68 5.72 0.84
CA VAL A 260 -1.60 6.61 1.56
C VAL A 260 -1.38 8.06 1.13
N ALA A 261 -0.14 8.54 1.12
CA ALA A 261 0.19 9.90 0.71
C ALA A 261 -0.31 10.21 -0.71
N ASN A 262 -0.17 9.26 -1.64
CA ASN A 262 -0.76 9.39 -2.98
C ASN A 262 -2.29 9.52 -2.94
N ALA A 263 -2.95 8.69 -2.13
CA ALA A 263 -4.41 8.68 -2.04
C ALA A 263 -4.98 9.98 -1.42
N VAL A 264 -4.24 10.61 -0.50
CA VAL A 264 -4.65 11.85 0.18
C VAL A 264 -3.99 13.11 -0.40
N ASN A 265 -3.28 13.00 -1.52
CA ASN A 265 -2.60 14.09 -2.25
C ASN A 265 -1.45 14.78 -1.48
N THR A 266 -0.79 14.10 -0.58
CA THR A 266 0.42 14.61 0.08
C THR A 266 1.64 14.39 -0.82
N PRO A 267 2.49 15.41 -1.07
CA PRO A 267 3.74 15.23 -1.82
C PRO A 267 4.65 14.18 -1.19
N VAL A 268 5.31 13.34 -2.02
CA VAL A 268 6.14 12.23 -1.53
C VAL A 268 7.54 12.27 -2.12
N ILE A 269 8.56 12.17 -1.28
CA ILE A 269 9.89 11.71 -1.66
C ILE A 269 9.97 10.23 -1.30
N GLY A 270 9.92 9.36 -2.30
CA GLY A 270 9.95 7.91 -2.14
C GLY A 270 11.34 7.31 -2.35
N LEU A 271 11.78 6.42 -1.45
CA LEU A 271 13.07 5.75 -1.52
C LEU A 271 12.87 4.33 -2.08
N TYR A 272 13.49 4.06 -3.23
CA TYR A 272 13.30 2.83 -3.99
C TYR A 272 14.59 2.03 -4.14
N GLY A 273 14.66 0.89 -3.44
CA GLY A 273 15.75 -0.06 -3.55
C GLY A 273 15.36 -1.28 -4.40
N SER A 274 14.91 -2.34 -3.76
CA SER A 274 14.50 -3.59 -4.43
C SER A 274 13.17 -3.47 -5.18
N GLN A 275 12.28 -2.57 -4.76
CA GLN A 275 10.98 -2.37 -5.40
C GLN A 275 11.14 -1.48 -6.63
N PRO A 276 10.67 -1.89 -7.83
CA PRO A 276 10.68 -1.02 -8.99
C PRO A 276 9.64 0.10 -8.84
N VAL A 277 10.00 1.30 -9.30
CA VAL A 277 9.15 2.48 -9.18
C VAL A 277 7.83 2.29 -9.91
N TRP A 278 7.86 1.78 -11.14
CA TRP A 278 6.66 1.61 -11.96
C TRP A 278 5.61 0.65 -11.39
N ARG A 279 6.01 -0.29 -10.53
CA ARG A 279 5.10 -1.31 -9.99
C ARG A 279 4.03 -0.72 -9.07
N GLY A 280 4.41 0.15 -8.15
CA GLY A 280 3.50 0.66 -7.13
C GLY A 280 3.74 2.12 -6.76
N ALA A 281 4.53 2.87 -7.59
CA ALA A 281 4.74 4.27 -7.31
C ALA A 281 3.42 5.03 -7.41
N PRO A 282 3.18 5.93 -6.47
CA PRO A 282 2.08 6.87 -6.57
C PRO A 282 2.23 7.70 -7.84
N GLN A 283 1.11 7.95 -8.52
CA GLN A 283 1.08 8.84 -9.68
C GLN A 283 1.42 10.28 -9.32
N ARG A 284 1.30 10.65 -8.04
CA ARG A 284 1.55 11.97 -7.47
C ARG A 284 2.77 12.01 -6.56
N ILE A 285 3.79 11.21 -6.88
CA ILE A 285 5.07 11.27 -6.19
C ILE A 285 5.83 12.52 -6.64
N TYR A 286 6.28 13.33 -5.69
CA TYR A 286 7.12 14.49 -6.02
C TYR A 286 8.48 14.03 -6.56
N LYS A 287 9.13 13.08 -5.88
CA LYS A 287 10.41 12.55 -6.30
C LYS A 287 10.57 11.08 -5.94
N ALA A 288 11.03 10.28 -6.88
CA ALA A 288 11.52 8.92 -6.61
C ALA A 288 13.05 8.92 -6.59
N ILE A 289 13.65 8.52 -5.48
CA ILE A 289 15.09 8.31 -5.37
C ILE A 289 15.32 6.82 -5.53
N ILE A 290 15.93 6.44 -6.67
CA ILE A 290 16.21 5.05 -7.00
C ILE A 290 17.65 4.73 -6.64
N SER A 291 17.86 3.61 -5.98
CA SER A 291 19.20 3.14 -5.66
C SER A 291 20.07 3.00 -6.93
N PRO A 292 21.35 3.44 -6.89
CA PRO A 292 22.24 3.35 -8.06
C PRO A 292 22.77 1.95 -8.35
N VAL A 293 22.42 0.95 -7.54
CA VAL A 293 22.91 -0.43 -7.75
C VAL A 293 22.27 -1.06 -9.00
N LYS A 294 23.01 -1.88 -9.71
CA LYS A 294 22.56 -2.53 -10.97
C LYS A 294 21.29 -3.38 -10.80
N CYS A 295 21.08 -3.96 -9.61
CA CYS A 295 19.92 -4.79 -9.31
C CYS A 295 18.75 -4.01 -8.70
N ALA A 296 18.77 -2.67 -8.70
CA ALA A 296 17.63 -1.88 -8.22
C ALA A 296 16.35 -2.26 -9.00
N GLY A 297 15.23 -2.34 -8.29
CA GLY A 297 13.96 -2.73 -8.90
C GLY A 297 13.82 -4.23 -9.17
N CYS A 298 14.62 -5.09 -8.55
CA CYS A 298 14.62 -6.54 -8.81
C CYS A 298 13.36 -7.28 -8.33
N ASN A 299 12.57 -6.68 -7.44
CA ASN A 299 11.36 -7.31 -6.90
C ASN A 299 10.15 -7.08 -7.83
N LEU A 300 10.15 -7.78 -8.96
CA LEU A 300 9.06 -7.76 -9.93
C LEU A 300 7.78 -8.39 -9.35
N LEU A 301 6.65 -8.14 -10.00
CA LEU A 301 5.34 -8.57 -9.50
C LEU A 301 5.23 -10.11 -9.41
N PHE A 302 5.71 -10.82 -10.43
CA PHE A 302 5.62 -12.29 -10.51
C PHE A 302 6.97 -13.00 -10.52
N ASN A 303 8.03 -12.36 -11.01
CA ASN A 303 9.34 -12.96 -11.24
C ASN A 303 10.45 -12.33 -10.38
N GLY A 304 10.10 -11.69 -9.27
CA GLY A 304 11.08 -11.15 -8.34
C GLY A 304 11.77 -12.26 -7.54
N PRO A 305 13.01 -12.03 -7.04
CA PRO A 305 13.74 -13.02 -6.24
C PRO A 305 13.06 -13.34 -4.89
N GLY A 306 12.00 -12.63 -4.53
CA GLY A 306 11.24 -12.80 -3.29
C GLY A 306 12.02 -12.44 -2.03
N TRP A 307 13.29 -12.80 -1.99
CA TRP A 307 14.20 -12.58 -0.86
C TRP A 307 15.57 -12.12 -1.35
N CYS A 308 16.19 -11.20 -0.62
CA CYS A 308 17.56 -10.76 -0.86
C CYS A 308 18.39 -10.97 0.41
N GLU A 309 19.38 -11.85 0.34
CA GLU A 309 20.24 -12.15 1.49
C GLU A 309 21.14 -10.98 1.91
N LYS A 310 21.56 -10.16 0.95
CA LYS A 310 22.47 -9.03 1.16
C LYS A 310 21.90 -7.75 0.55
N PRO A 311 20.85 -7.14 1.14
CA PRO A 311 20.23 -5.95 0.59
C PRO A 311 21.16 -4.74 0.77
N VAL A 312 21.87 -4.37 -0.30
CA VAL A 312 22.74 -3.19 -0.31
C VAL A 312 22.07 -1.95 -0.89
N CYS A 313 20.97 -2.13 -1.63
CA CYS A 313 20.34 -1.07 -2.40
C CYS A 313 19.92 0.13 -1.54
N MET A 314 19.26 -0.10 -0.40
CA MET A 314 18.82 1.00 0.48
C MET A 314 19.99 1.73 1.15
N LYS A 315 21.11 1.05 1.38
CA LYS A 315 22.35 1.67 1.93
C LYS A 315 23.00 2.64 0.94
N GLN A 316 22.79 2.47 -0.37
CA GLN A 316 23.37 3.31 -1.41
C GLN A 316 22.54 4.57 -1.69
N ILE A 317 21.32 4.67 -1.19
CA ILE A 317 20.56 5.93 -1.16
C ILE A 317 21.10 6.74 0.01
N THR A 318 21.76 7.86 -0.27
CA THR A 318 22.42 8.67 0.75
C THR A 318 21.50 9.73 1.36
N PRO A 319 21.68 10.13 2.64
CA PRO A 319 20.95 11.26 3.20
C PRO A 319 21.17 12.58 2.44
N VAL A 320 22.34 12.75 1.81
CA VAL A 320 22.67 13.94 1.01
C VAL A 320 21.75 14.05 -0.20
N GLU A 321 21.51 12.93 -0.90
CA GLU A 321 20.58 12.90 -2.04
C GLU A 321 19.16 13.21 -1.61
N VAL A 322 18.71 12.65 -0.48
CA VAL A 322 17.38 12.93 0.08
C VAL A 322 17.26 14.41 0.44
N MET A 323 18.25 14.98 1.13
CA MET A 323 18.26 16.39 1.50
C MET A 323 18.30 17.34 0.29
N LYS A 324 18.98 16.95 -0.78
CA LYS A 324 18.94 17.71 -2.05
C LYS A 324 17.49 17.80 -2.58
N CYS A 325 16.75 16.69 -2.58
CA CYS A 325 15.35 16.68 -3.00
C CYS A 325 14.44 17.47 -2.04
N VAL A 326 14.72 17.43 -0.73
CA VAL A 326 13.98 18.22 0.27
C VAL A 326 14.19 19.72 0.03
N LYS A 327 15.43 20.17 -0.12
CA LYS A 327 15.72 21.58 -0.40
C LYS A 327 15.04 22.03 -1.67
N GLN A 328 15.18 21.28 -2.76
CA GLN A 328 14.51 21.55 -4.03
C GLN A 328 12.99 21.68 -3.87
N PHE A 329 12.35 20.80 -3.09
CA PHE A 329 10.91 20.86 -2.81
C PHE A 329 10.48 22.21 -2.21
N TYR A 330 11.27 22.74 -1.26
CA TYR A 330 10.97 24.04 -0.65
C TYR A 330 11.30 25.21 -1.59
N ASP A 331 12.39 25.12 -2.34
CA ASP A 331 12.80 26.14 -3.31
C ASP A 331 11.78 26.28 -4.46
N GLU A 332 11.15 25.18 -4.87
CA GLU A 332 10.09 25.13 -5.89
C GLU A 332 8.70 25.50 -5.34
N GLY A 333 8.57 25.92 -4.07
CA GLY A 333 7.30 26.33 -3.46
C GLY A 333 6.36 25.18 -3.12
N LYS A 334 6.91 24.03 -2.69
CA LYS A 334 6.18 22.83 -2.26
C LYS A 334 5.24 22.26 -3.34
N PRO A 335 5.75 21.93 -4.54
CA PRO A 335 4.90 21.47 -5.63
C PRO A 335 4.24 20.14 -5.31
N LEU A 336 2.99 20.00 -5.72
CA LEU A 336 2.36 18.70 -5.81
C LEU A 336 2.97 17.97 -7.01
N GLY A 337 3.86 17.02 -6.74
CA GLY A 337 4.56 16.28 -7.78
C GLY A 337 3.60 15.46 -8.65
N MET A 338 3.75 15.57 -9.96
CA MET A 338 3.23 14.59 -10.92
C MET A 338 4.40 13.81 -11.49
N TYR A 339 4.65 12.64 -10.95
CA TYR A 339 5.58 11.71 -11.57
C TYR A 339 4.90 11.14 -12.82
N LYS A 340 5.26 11.62 -13.98
CA LYS A 340 5.01 10.87 -15.21
C LYS A 340 5.87 9.61 -15.11
N LEU A 341 5.22 8.46 -14.90
CA LEU A 341 5.85 7.18 -15.17
C LEU A 341 6.39 7.28 -16.59
N VAL A 342 7.69 7.48 -16.72
CA VAL A 342 8.35 7.29 -18.00
C VAL A 342 8.24 5.80 -18.25
N THR A 343 7.19 5.44 -18.98
CA THR A 343 7.01 4.09 -19.47
C THR A 343 8.21 3.74 -20.32
N GLY A 344 9.05 2.86 -19.81
CA GLY A 344 9.88 2.02 -20.62
C GLY A 344 11.17 2.59 -21.13
N LYS A 345 12.24 2.13 -20.62
CA LYS A 345 13.16 1.33 -21.47
C LYS A 345 13.70 0.20 -20.65
#